data_f9abcb67224605bdb3722ec1a0f69c74
#
_entry.id   f9abcb67224605bdb3722ec1a0f69c74
#
_cell.length_a   1.000
_cell.length_b   1.000
_cell.length_c   1.000
_cell.angle_alpha   90.00
_cell.angle_beta   90.00
_cell.angle_gamma   90.00
#
_symmetry.space_group_name_H-M   'P 1'
#
loop_
_entity.id
_entity.type
_entity.pdbx_description
1 polymer ?
#
loop_
_entity_poly.entity_id
_entity_poly.type
_entity_poly.pdbx_seq_one_letter_code
_entity_poly.pdbx_strand_id
1 'polypeptide(L)'
;MDTVFQAADILLPEKTIDMEKWSVIACDQFTSEPEYWEKVKANVAEHPSTLDMILPEVYLGHDDHEKQLKTIESSMNTYLHEQVFAEYKDAMIYVERTDSSGKVRSGIVGKIDLEQYDYRKKSTSFIRATEATVAERIPARVEIRKNAVVELPHVMLLVDDAGKHVIEPCAFEKETSLFCMILILC
;
A
#
# COMPACT_ATOMS: atom_id res chain seq x y z
N MET A 1 18.03 -0.44 -21.65
CA MET A 1 16.64 0.07 -21.68
C MET A 1 16.25 0.21 -20.22
N ASP A 2 16.01 1.43 -19.79
CA ASP A 2 15.51 1.64 -18.43
C ASP A 2 14.07 1.15 -18.39
N THR A 3 13.81 0.12 -17.60
CA THR A 3 12.47 -0.45 -17.46
C THR A 3 11.64 0.45 -16.56
N VAL A 4 10.46 0.82 -17.02
CA VAL A 4 9.52 1.71 -16.29
C VAL A 4 9.05 1.08 -14.99
N PHE A 5 8.87 -0.25 -14.97
CA PHE A 5 8.47 -1.04 -13.82
C PHE A 5 9.62 -1.97 -13.42
N GLN A 6 9.99 -1.98 -12.15
CA GLN A 6 11.17 -2.65 -11.63
C GLN A 6 10.87 -3.38 -10.32
N ALA A 7 11.73 -4.33 -9.98
CA ALA A 7 11.76 -4.92 -8.66
C ALA A 7 12.04 -3.84 -7.59
N ALA A 8 11.55 -4.06 -6.39
CA ALA A 8 11.68 -3.16 -5.25
C ALA A 8 12.27 -3.88 -4.03
N ASP A 9 12.75 -3.13 -3.07
CA ASP A 9 13.01 -3.66 -1.74
C ASP A 9 11.68 -3.74 -1.00
N ILE A 10 11.27 -4.94 -0.65
CA ILE A 10 9.94 -5.25 -0.12
C ILE A 10 10.05 -5.66 1.33
N LEU A 11 9.19 -5.10 2.17
CA LEU A 11 9.02 -5.46 3.56
C LEU A 11 7.70 -6.19 3.73
N LEU A 12 7.76 -7.42 4.22
CA LEU A 12 6.57 -8.19 4.61
C LEU A 12 6.57 -8.41 6.12
N PRO A 13 5.41 -8.48 6.78
CA PRO A 13 5.38 -8.82 8.19
C PRO A 13 6.01 -10.19 8.42
N GLU A 14 6.78 -10.33 9.50
CA GLU A 14 7.34 -11.60 9.93
C GLU A 14 6.24 -12.64 10.19
N LYS A 15 6.55 -13.93 10.03
CA LYS A 15 5.60 -15.04 10.20
C LYS A 15 4.99 -15.14 11.60
N THR A 16 5.61 -14.51 12.57
CA THR A 16 5.17 -14.45 13.97
C THR A 16 4.08 -13.39 14.19
N ILE A 17 3.88 -12.50 13.22
CA ILE A 17 2.90 -11.42 13.31
C ILE A 17 1.49 -11.97 13.06
N ASP A 18 0.57 -11.64 13.95
CA ASP A 18 -0.84 -11.96 13.78
C ASP A 18 -1.45 -11.12 12.66
N MET A 19 -1.77 -11.76 11.54
CA MET A 19 -2.28 -11.09 10.34
C MET A 19 -3.69 -10.50 10.51
N GLU A 20 -4.50 -11.00 11.47
CA GLU A 20 -5.82 -10.41 11.79
C GLU A 20 -5.68 -9.08 12.53
N LYS A 21 -4.56 -8.88 13.24
CA LYS A 21 -4.22 -7.63 13.93
C LYS A 21 -3.42 -6.70 13.03
N TRP A 22 -2.56 -7.29 12.20
CA TRP A 22 -1.73 -6.55 11.27
C TRP A 22 -2.52 -5.79 10.21
N SER A 23 -3.47 -6.49 9.57
CA SER A 23 -4.17 -5.97 8.39
C SER A 23 -5.38 -5.14 8.78
N VAL A 24 -5.38 -3.86 8.44
CA VAL A 24 -6.54 -2.98 8.58
C VAL A 24 -7.01 -2.49 7.22
N ILE A 25 -8.24 -1.99 7.15
CA ILE A 25 -8.79 -1.42 5.93
C ILE A 25 -8.04 -0.13 5.54
N ALA A 26 -8.13 0.25 4.28
CA ALA A 26 -7.51 1.46 3.76
C ALA A 26 -7.99 2.73 4.50
N CYS A 27 -7.05 3.65 4.71
CA CYS A 27 -7.27 4.86 5.52
C CYS A 27 -8.35 5.81 4.99
N ASP A 28 -8.71 5.70 3.71
CA ASP A 28 -9.74 6.51 3.03
C ASP A 28 -11.13 5.85 3.05
N GLN A 29 -11.30 4.75 3.76
CA GLN A 29 -12.58 4.10 4.00
C GLN A 29 -13.18 4.55 5.34
N PHE A 30 -14.50 4.50 5.46
CA PHE A 30 -15.23 4.88 6.68
C PHE A 30 -14.85 6.29 7.19
N THR A 31 -14.70 7.23 6.27
CA THR A 31 -14.22 8.60 6.55
C THR A 31 -15.19 9.43 7.39
N SER A 32 -16.42 8.98 7.56
CA SER A 32 -17.47 9.62 8.39
C SER A 32 -17.87 8.77 9.59
N GLU A 33 -17.13 7.71 9.90
CA GLU A 33 -17.49 6.70 10.90
C GLU A 33 -16.37 6.53 11.94
N PRO A 34 -16.16 7.50 12.85
CA PRO A 34 -15.10 7.39 13.87
C PRO A 34 -15.26 6.16 14.77
N GLU A 35 -16.50 5.74 15.04
CA GLU A 35 -16.77 4.53 15.85
C GLU A 35 -16.24 3.24 15.21
N TYR A 36 -16.17 3.18 13.88
CA TYR A 36 -15.54 2.07 13.18
C TYR A 36 -14.06 1.99 13.54
N TRP A 37 -13.35 3.10 13.44
CA TRP A 37 -11.92 3.17 13.72
C TRP A 37 -11.59 2.94 15.19
N GLU A 38 -12.46 3.36 16.12
CA GLU A 38 -12.30 3.02 17.54
C GLU A 38 -12.41 1.49 17.77
N LYS A 39 -13.31 0.80 17.07
CA LYS A 39 -13.39 -0.66 17.12
C LYS A 39 -12.14 -1.33 16.53
N VAL A 40 -11.60 -0.77 15.44
CA VAL A 40 -10.35 -1.26 14.83
C VAL A 40 -9.20 -1.11 15.83
N LYS A 41 -9.05 0.06 16.47
CA LYS A 41 -8.04 0.30 17.52
C LYS A 41 -8.17 -0.71 18.66
N ALA A 42 -9.38 -0.93 19.16
CA ALA A 42 -9.65 -1.88 20.24
C ALA A 42 -9.31 -3.33 19.82
N ASN A 43 -9.55 -3.70 18.56
CA ASN A 43 -9.20 -5.01 18.04
C ASN A 43 -7.68 -5.21 17.89
N VAL A 44 -6.98 -4.21 17.41
CA VAL A 44 -5.52 -4.23 17.25
C VAL A 44 -4.84 -4.25 18.61
N ALA A 45 -5.31 -3.42 19.57
CA ALA A 45 -4.75 -3.25 20.91
C ALA A 45 -3.23 -3.02 20.87
N GLU A 46 -2.45 -3.84 21.58
CA GLU A 46 -0.98 -3.72 21.70
C GLU A 46 -0.22 -4.53 20.62
N HIS A 47 -0.92 -5.09 19.63
CA HIS A 47 -0.27 -5.86 18.57
C HIS A 47 0.28 -4.95 17.47
N PRO A 48 1.42 -5.30 16.86
CA PRO A 48 1.90 -4.61 15.67
C PRO A 48 0.85 -4.60 14.56
N SER A 49 0.63 -3.44 13.95
CA SER A 49 -0.42 -3.26 12.94
C SER A 49 -0.07 -2.19 11.92
N THR A 50 -0.59 -2.34 10.71
CA THR A 50 -0.56 -1.26 9.73
C THR A 50 -1.34 -0.03 10.16
N LEU A 51 -2.25 -0.15 11.14
CA LEU A 51 -2.93 0.99 11.75
C LEU A 51 -1.96 2.02 12.35
N ASP A 52 -0.84 1.56 12.93
CA ASP A 52 0.16 2.43 13.56
C ASP A 52 0.98 3.23 12.55
N MET A 53 0.88 2.88 11.28
CA MET A 53 1.65 3.48 10.18
C MET A 53 0.79 4.27 9.18
N ILE A 54 -0.52 4.38 9.44
CA ILE A 54 -1.45 5.14 8.59
C ILE A 54 -2.19 6.19 9.43
N LEU A 55 -2.75 7.20 8.77
CA LEU A 55 -3.71 8.13 9.37
C LEU A 55 -5.06 7.95 8.68
N PRO A 56 -6.07 7.36 9.36
CA PRO A 56 -7.43 7.31 8.81
C PRO A 56 -7.98 8.70 8.51
N GLU A 57 -8.59 8.88 7.34
CA GLU A 57 -9.05 10.21 6.88
C GLU A 57 -10.10 10.85 7.80
N VAL A 58 -10.80 10.05 8.60
CA VAL A 58 -11.74 10.55 9.62
C VAL A 58 -11.07 11.46 10.68
N TYR A 59 -9.76 11.32 10.88
CA TYR A 59 -8.98 12.11 11.82
C TYR A 59 -8.21 13.27 11.18
N LEU A 60 -8.32 13.47 9.88
CA LEU A 60 -7.68 14.60 9.21
C LEU A 60 -8.27 15.93 9.70
N GLY A 61 -7.37 16.88 10.02
CA GLY A 61 -7.76 18.22 10.49
C GLY A 61 -8.15 18.30 11.97
N HIS A 62 -7.92 17.25 12.76
CA HIS A 62 -8.05 17.32 14.22
C HIS A 62 -6.87 18.07 14.83
N ASP A 63 -7.08 18.66 16.02
CA ASP A 63 -6.09 19.51 16.71
C ASP A 63 -4.79 18.77 17.06
N ASP A 64 -4.83 17.44 17.18
CA ASP A 64 -3.68 16.58 17.50
C ASP A 64 -2.95 16.03 16.26
N HIS A 65 -3.24 16.55 15.08
CA HIS A 65 -2.72 16.08 13.80
C HIS A 65 -1.17 15.95 13.79
N GLU A 66 -0.46 16.97 14.21
CA GLU A 66 1.01 16.93 14.28
C GLU A 66 1.54 15.82 15.18
N LYS A 67 0.86 15.57 16.31
CA LYS A 67 1.21 14.49 17.23
C LYS A 67 0.99 13.13 16.56
N GLN A 68 -0.11 12.97 15.85
CA GLN A 68 -0.42 11.73 15.11
C GLN A 68 0.64 11.44 14.05
N LEU A 69 1.08 12.44 13.26
CA LEU A 69 2.14 12.28 12.27
C LEU A 69 3.45 11.81 12.90
N LYS A 70 3.87 12.41 14.03
CA LYS A 70 5.07 11.98 14.77
C LYS A 70 4.95 10.56 15.30
N THR A 71 3.76 10.16 15.75
CA THR A 71 3.51 8.79 16.19
C THR A 71 3.67 7.80 15.06
N ILE A 72 3.11 8.08 13.88
CA ILE A 72 3.23 7.25 12.67
C ILE A 72 4.71 7.10 12.27
N GLU A 73 5.46 8.21 12.21
CA GLU A 73 6.89 8.19 11.91
C GLU A 73 7.67 7.34 12.93
N SER A 74 7.37 7.51 14.22
CA SER A 74 7.99 6.71 15.28
C SER A 74 7.66 5.23 15.16
N SER A 75 6.41 4.87 14.88
CA SER A 75 5.99 3.49 14.69
C SER A 75 6.69 2.82 13.51
N MET A 76 6.80 3.51 12.37
CA MET A 76 7.53 3.01 11.22
C MET A 76 9.00 2.69 11.55
N ASN A 77 9.67 3.61 12.26
CA ASN A 77 11.06 3.40 12.69
C ASN A 77 11.18 2.25 13.70
N THR A 78 10.28 2.18 14.66
CA THR A 78 10.24 1.10 15.67
C THR A 78 10.08 -0.26 14.97
N TYR A 79 9.15 -0.40 14.03
CA TYR A 79 8.91 -1.65 13.32
C TYR A 79 10.10 -2.10 12.46
N LEU A 80 10.86 -1.15 11.90
CA LEU A 80 12.10 -1.47 11.21
C LEU A 80 13.18 -1.98 12.16
N HIS A 81 13.26 -1.44 13.38
CA HIS A 81 14.28 -1.83 14.37
C HIS A 81 13.91 -3.12 15.13
N GLU A 82 12.65 -3.35 15.40
CA GLU A 82 12.16 -4.48 16.22
C GLU A 82 11.92 -5.77 15.40
N GLN A 83 12.41 -5.83 14.16
CA GLN A 83 12.29 -7.00 13.32
C GLN A 83 10.82 -7.45 13.10
N VAL A 84 9.91 -6.48 13.00
CA VAL A 84 8.51 -6.73 12.61
C VAL A 84 8.43 -7.17 11.16
N PHE A 85 9.43 -6.83 10.35
CA PHE A 85 9.49 -7.10 8.93
C PHE A 85 10.57 -8.11 8.55
N ALA A 86 10.23 -9.00 7.62
CA ALA A 86 11.18 -9.70 6.76
C ALA A 86 11.44 -8.85 5.51
N GLU A 87 12.73 -8.65 5.17
CA GLU A 87 13.15 -7.87 4.02
C GLU A 87 13.48 -8.76 2.82
N TYR A 88 12.96 -8.39 1.65
CA TYR A 88 13.22 -9.05 0.37
C TYR A 88 13.78 -8.01 -0.60
N LYS A 89 15.08 -8.14 -0.90
CA LYS A 89 15.78 -7.24 -1.82
C LYS A 89 15.48 -7.59 -3.27
N ASP A 90 15.38 -6.55 -4.11
CA ASP A 90 15.22 -6.69 -5.56
C ASP A 90 14.14 -7.70 -5.95
N ALA A 91 12.97 -7.56 -5.34
CA ALA A 91 11.86 -8.51 -5.43
C ALA A 91 10.59 -7.88 -6.02
N MET A 92 9.69 -8.73 -6.46
CA MET A 92 8.31 -8.36 -6.85
C MET A 92 7.34 -9.28 -6.11
N ILE A 93 6.13 -8.79 -5.83
CA ILE A 93 5.07 -9.60 -5.24
C ILE A 93 4.02 -9.87 -6.31
N TYR A 94 3.70 -11.14 -6.53
CA TYR A 94 2.50 -11.51 -7.25
C TYR A 94 1.30 -11.51 -6.29
N VAL A 95 0.24 -10.80 -6.66
CA VAL A 95 -0.96 -10.63 -5.85
C VAL A 95 -2.16 -11.23 -6.56
N GLU A 96 -2.94 -12.03 -5.85
CA GLU A 96 -4.29 -12.43 -6.27
C GLU A 96 -5.31 -11.98 -5.24
N ARG A 97 -6.39 -11.40 -5.74
CA ARG A 97 -7.55 -11.02 -4.93
C ARG A 97 -8.81 -11.63 -5.53
N THR A 98 -9.51 -12.40 -4.72
CA THR A 98 -10.83 -12.94 -5.06
C THR A 98 -11.90 -12.08 -4.40
N ASP A 99 -12.84 -11.57 -5.16
CA ASP A 99 -13.98 -10.83 -4.63
C ASP A 99 -15.10 -11.78 -4.14
N SER A 100 -16.14 -11.21 -3.52
CA SER A 100 -17.28 -11.97 -3.00
C SER A 100 -18.08 -12.70 -4.08
N SER A 101 -17.92 -12.36 -5.35
CA SER A 101 -18.54 -13.03 -6.50
C SER A 101 -17.67 -14.17 -7.06
N GLY A 102 -16.47 -14.39 -6.49
CA GLY A 102 -15.51 -15.40 -6.95
C GLY A 102 -14.65 -14.95 -8.14
N LYS A 103 -14.71 -13.68 -8.55
CA LYS A 103 -13.82 -13.15 -9.59
C LYS A 103 -12.44 -12.91 -9.02
N VAL A 104 -11.44 -13.38 -9.75
CA VAL A 104 -10.03 -13.21 -9.40
C VAL A 104 -9.44 -12.03 -10.17
N ARG A 105 -8.74 -11.16 -9.44
CA ARG A 105 -7.92 -10.09 -9.99
C ARG A 105 -6.47 -10.36 -9.59
N SER A 106 -5.60 -10.38 -10.59
CA SER A 106 -4.17 -10.61 -10.39
C SER A 106 -3.38 -9.34 -10.69
N GLY A 107 -2.24 -9.20 -10.03
CA GLY A 107 -1.34 -8.07 -10.22
C GLY A 107 0.07 -8.37 -9.73
N ILE A 108 0.97 -7.43 -10.00
CA ILE A 108 2.36 -7.47 -9.54
C ILE A 108 2.64 -6.16 -8.80
N VAL A 109 3.25 -6.25 -7.62
CA VAL A 109 3.75 -5.10 -6.86
C VAL A 109 5.24 -4.95 -7.11
N GLY A 110 5.67 -3.74 -7.41
CA GLY A 110 7.05 -3.34 -7.62
C GLY A 110 7.17 -1.82 -7.54
N LYS A 111 8.25 -1.25 -8.02
CA LYS A 111 8.45 0.20 -8.11
C LYS A 111 8.37 0.69 -9.55
N ILE A 112 8.01 1.95 -9.72
CA ILE A 112 7.94 2.63 -11.01
C ILE A 112 8.90 3.81 -11.04
N ASP A 113 9.42 4.12 -12.22
CA ASP A 113 10.18 5.34 -12.47
C ASP A 113 9.22 6.51 -12.67
N LEU A 114 9.13 7.40 -11.67
CA LEU A 114 8.24 8.57 -11.72
C LEU A 114 8.63 9.59 -12.79
N GLU A 115 9.86 9.59 -13.28
CA GLU A 115 10.28 10.44 -14.40
C GLU A 115 9.57 10.06 -15.71
N GLN A 116 9.01 8.84 -15.77
CA GLN A 116 8.20 8.35 -16.87
C GLN A 116 6.70 8.67 -16.73
N TYR A 117 6.31 9.36 -15.65
CA TYR A 117 4.92 9.73 -15.40
C TYR A 117 4.58 11.10 -16.00
N ASP A 118 3.46 11.17 -16.72
CA ASP A 118 2.92 12.42 -17.22
C ASP A 118 1.39 12.46 -17.09
N TYR A 119 0.89 13.42 -16.33
CA TYR A 119 -0.54 13.64 -16.08
C TYR A 119 -1.24 14.50 -17.13
N ARG A 120 -0.52 15.04 -18.11
CA ARG A 120 -1.11 15.90 -19.16
C ARG A 120 -2.01 15.09 -20.07
N LYS A 121 -3.11 15.70 -20.49
CA LYS A 121 -4.01 15.10 -21.51
C LYS A 121 -3.25 14.77 -22.80
N LYS A 122 -3.52 13.59 -23.36
CA LYS A 122 -2.87 13.10 -24.59
C LYS A 122 -1.35 12.89 -24.46
N SER A 123 -0.84 12.71 -23.25
CA SER A 123 0.53 12.30 -23.06
C SER A 123 0.85 10.98 -23.77
N THR A 124 2.05 10.88 -24.32
CA THR A 124 2.62 9.65 -24.88
C THR A 124 3.58 8.96 -23.94
N SER A 125 3.68 9.43 -22.70
CA SER A 125 4.51 8.82 -21.65
C SER A 125 4.04 7.39 -21.37
N PHE A 126 4.96 6.53 -20.90
CA PHE A 126 4.66 5.15 -20.53
C PHE A 126 3.67 5.08 -19.35
N ILE A 127 3.79 5.99 -18.38
CA ILE A 127 2.88 6.08 -17.25
C ILE A 127 2.02 7.32 -17.41
N ARG A 128 0.71 7.12 -17.41
CA ARG A 128 -0.28 8.18 -17.66
C ARG A 128 -1.34 8.18 -16.58
N ALA A 129 -1.84 9.36 -16.21
CA ALA A 129 -2.98 9.47 -15.33
C ALA A 129 -4.25 8.93 -16.01
N THR A 130 -5.01 8.11 -15.28
CA THR A 130 -6.33 7.63 -15.71
C THR A 130 -7.43 8.62 -15.33
N GLU A 131 -7.20 9.42 -14.27
CA GLU A 131 -8.15 10.38 -13.73
C GLU A 131 -7.43 11.59 -13.12
N ALA A 132 -8.18 12.64 -12.80
CA ALA A 132 -7.66 13.79 -12.08
C ALA A 132 -7.78 13.56 -10.57
N THR A 133 -6.73 13.93 -9.84
CA THR A 133 -6.73 13.90 -8.37
C THR A 133 -7.48 15.10 -7.79
N VAL A 134 -8.18 14.90 -6.69
CA VAL A 134 -8.78 15.99 -5.89
C VAL A 134 -7.67 16.78 -5.21
N ALA A 135 -7.39 17.99 -5.73
CA ALA A 135 -6.23 18.78 -5.35
C ALA A 135 -6.19 19.13 -3.86
N GLU A 136 -7.36 19.34 -3.24
CA GLU A 136 -7.49 19.70 -1.83
C GLU A 136 -7.01 18.60 -0.87
N ARG A 137 -6.99 17.35 -1.32
CA ARG A 137 -6.52 16.20 -0.50
C ARG A 137 -5.01 16.01 -0.56
N ILE A 138 -4.32 16.62 -1.54
CA ILE A 138 -2.88 16.40 -1.75
C ILE A 138 -2.04 16.86 -0.55
N PRO A 139 -2.22 18.09 0.01
CA PRO A 139 -1.36 18.57 1.09
C PRO A 139 -1.33 17.64 2.30
N ALA A 140 -2.48 17.19 2.81
CA ALA A 140 -2.55 16.31 3.96
C ALA A 140 -1.87 14.95 3.70
N ARG A 141 -2.03 14.39 2.50
CA ARG A 141 -1.35 13.14 2.12
C ARG A 141 0.15 13.31 1.98
N VAL A 142 0.62 14.46 1.50
CA VAL A 142 2.05 14.77 1.43
C VAL A 142 2.65 14.89 2.83
N GLU A 143 1.96 15.53 3.77
CA GLU A 143 2.44 15.64 5.16
C GLU A 143 2.65 14.28 5.82
N ILE A 144 1.71 13.34 5.66
CA ILE A 144 1.84 11.98 6.20
C ILE A 144 3.07 11.27 5.63
N ARG A 145 3.37 11.49 4.34
CA ARG A 145 4.45 10.77 3.65
C ARG A 145 5.80 11.45 3.71
N LYS A 146 5.85 12.73 4.05
CA LYS A 146 7.07 13.54 3.99
C LYS A 146 8.24 12.95 4.77
N ASN A 147 7.96 12.32 5.91
CA ASN A 147 8.93 11.70 6.78
C ASN A 147 8.77 10.17 6.85
N ALA A 148 7.92 9.59 6.03
CA ALA A 148 7.72 8.14 6.01
C ALA A 148 8.98 7.42 5.53
N VAL A 149 9.43 6.44 6.30
CA VAL A 149 10.59 5.60 5.97
C VAL A 149 10.19 4.32 5.25
N VAL A 150 8.89 4.00 5.21
CA VAL A 150 8.30 2.91 4.45
C VAL A 150 7.09 3.41 3.66
N GLU A 151 6.86 2.82 2.50
CA GLU A 151 5.70 3.14 1.65
C GLU A 151 4.62 2.07 1.85
N LEU A 152 3.45 2.45 2.35
CA LEU A 152 2.33 1.53 2.59
C LEU A 152 1.23 1.59 1.53
N PRO A 153 0.66 2.77 1.21
CA PRO A 153 -0.42 2.83 0.25
C PRO A 153 0.13 2.69 -1.16
N HIS A 154 -0.18 1.56 -1.78
CA HIS A 154 0.23 1.28 -3.14
C HIS A 154 -0.69 1.96 -4.15
N VAL A 155 -0.12 2.46 -5.24
CA VAL A 155 -0.88 2.98 -6.38
C VAL A 155 -1.23 1.82 -7.30
N MET A 156 -2.51 1.67 -7.62
CA MET A 156 -2.96 0.68 -8.60
C MET A 156 -2.83 1.24 -10.01
N LEU A 157 -2.06 0.56 -10.83
CA LEU A 157 -1.90 0.84 -12.25
C LEU A 157 -2.62 -0.21 -13.08
N LEU A 158 -3.12 0.20 -14.23
CA LEU A 158 -3.59 -0.72 -15.28
C LEU A 158 -2.49 -0.87 -16.33
N VAL A 159 -2.18 -2.10 -16.68
CA VAL A 159 -1.24 -2.42 -17.76
C VAL A 159 -2.00 -2.68 -19.04
N ASP A 160 -1.55 -2.06 -20.13
CA ASP A 160 -2.04 -2.36 -21.48
C ASP A 160 -1.25 -3.54 -22.05
N ASP A 161 -1.76 -4.74 -21.83
CA ASP A 161 -1.13 -6.02 -22.23
C ASP A 161 -2.17 -6.97 -22.83
N ALA A 162 -2.58 -6.69 -24.06
CA ALA A 162 -3.54 -7.52 -24.81
C ALA A 162 -3.04 -8.96 -25.01
N GLY A 163 -1.72 -9.17 -24.99
CA GLY A 163 -1.09 -10.48 -25.18
C GLY A 163 -0.94 -11.30 -23.90
N LYS A 164 -1.24 -10.72 -22.74
CA LYS A 164 -1.11 -11.37 -21.41
C LYS A 164 0.30 -11.90 -21.12
N HIS A 165 1.30 -11.08 -21.43
CA HIS A 165 2.71 -11.45 -21.30
C HIS A 165 3.35 -10.96 -19.98
N VAL A 166 2.66 -10.11 -19.20
CA VAL A 166 3.22 -9.46 -18.01
C VAL A 166 2.77 -10.16 -16.73
N ILE A 167 1.47 -10.23 -16.48
CA ILE A 167 0.94 -10.72 -15.19
C ILE A 167 0.69 -12.22 -15.22
N GLU A 168 0.09 -12.72 -16.28
CA GLU A 168 -0.32 -14.12 -16.38
C GLU A 168 0.84 -15.13 -16.29
N PRO A 169 2.04 -14.87 -16.84
CA PRO A 169 3.16 -15.79 -16.64
C PRO A 169 3.56 -15.97 -15.18
N CYS A 170 3.41 -14.93 -14.35
CA CYS A 170 3.73 -15.00 -12.93
C CYS A 170 2.81 -15.95 -12.14
N ALA A 171 1.61 -16.23 -12.65
CA ALA A 171 0.69 -17.15 -12.02
C ALA A 171 1.17 -18.61 -12.05
N PHE A 172 2.01 -18.96 -12.99
CA PHE A 172 2.54 -20.33 -13.16
C PHE A 172 3.74 -20.61 -12.24
N GLU A 173 4.39 -19.59 -11.71
CA GLU A 173 5.56 -19.74 -10.83
C GLU A 173 5.19 -19.80 -9.34
N LYS A 174 3.92 -19.94 -9.02
CA LYS A 174 3.35 -19.91 -7.66
C LYS A 174 3.88 -20.97 -6.69
N GLU A 175 4.55 -22.02 -7.16
CA GLU A 175 4.81 -23.21 -6.33
C GLU A 175 5.87 -23.01 -5.23
N THR A 176 6.51 -21.85 -5.10
CA THR A 176 7.66 -21.68 -4.22
C THR A 176 7.52 -20.70 -3.06
N SER A 177 6.43 -19.92 -2.94
CA SER A 177 6.30 -19.04 -1.77
C SER A 177 4.85 -18.79 -1.37
N LEU A 178 4.45 -19.42 -0.28
CA LEU A 178 3.14 -19.25 0.33
C LEU A 178 3.16 -18.02 1.26
N PHE A 179 2.88 -16.83 0.72
CA PHE A 179 2.48 -15.69 1.54
C PHE A 179 1.08 -15.26 1.12
N CYS A 180 0.11 -15.47 2.01
CA CYS A 180 -1.19 -14.84 1.87
C CYS A 180 -1.07 -13.41 2.42
N MET A 181 -0.81 -12.45 1.54
CA MET A 181 -0.87 -11.05 1.90
C MET A 181 -2.23 -10.51 1.47
N ILE A 182 -3.09 -10.18 2.42
CA ILE A 182 -4.30 -9.42 2.14
C ILE A 182 -3.87 -7.96 2.01
N LEU A 183 -3.49 -7.56 0.81
CA LEU A 183 -3.39 -6.17 0.43
C LEU A 183 -4.81 -5.67 0.19
N ILE A 184 -5.32 -4.89 1.13
CA ILE A 184 -6.53 -4.11 0.90
C ILE A 184 -6.09 -2.91 0.08
N LEU A 185 -6.22 -3.02 -1.24
CA LEU A 185 -6.06 -1.89 -2.14
C LEU A 185 -7.34 -1.06 -2.09
N CYS A 186 -7.19 0.23 -1.88
CA CYS A 186 -8.24 1.25 -2.01
C CYS A 186 -8.74 1.35 -3.44
#